data_5ac57899025e9316a34badddbed6b9bb
#
_entry.id   5ac57899025e9316a34badddbed6b9bb
#
_cell.length_a   1.000
_cell.length_b   1.000
_cell.length_c   1.000
_cell.angle_alpha   90.00
_cell.angle_beta   90.00
_cell.angle_gamma   90.00
#
_symmetry.space_group_name_H-M   'P 1'
#
loop_
_entity.id
_entity.type
_entity.pdbx_description
1 polymer ?
#
loop_
_entity_poly.entity_id
_entity_poly.type
_entity_poly.pdbx_seq_one_letter_code
_entity_poly.pdbx_strand_id
1 'polypeptide(L)'
;GLRSNKTTREYAKRTVTLTGSGVGGYGKRQYQFTEVYGATTKVRQSYSYKNTYSFTTTGIGTHIFYVDVKDDEGQVVRATYTMQVVVHPDNQLRGSFVSNTNGIAKNGQKIQLTATSSGGYDNAHRYRFREVYGGNNKVLQNYSTKKSCEFTFSGNGAHTYYVDILDSESQIL
;
A
#
# COMPACT_ATOMS: atom_id res chain seq x y z
N GLY A 1 -3.17 27.73 -3.01
CA GLY A 1 -4.00 26.59 -3.37
C GLY A 1 -3.19 25.44 -3.93
N LEU A 2 -3.73 24.23 -3.91
CA LEU A 2 -3.17 23.03 -4.51
C LEU A 2 -4.23 22.37 -5.41
N ARG A 3 -3.87 22.10 -6.66
CA ARG A 3 -4.75 21.46 -7.65
C ARG A 3 -4.04 20.24 -8.25
N SER A 4 -4.83 19.28 -8.71
CA SER A 4 -4.37 18.12 -9.50
C SER A 4 -4.96 18.19 -10.91
N ASN A 5 -4.25 17.63 -11.89
CA ASN A 5 -4.77 17.38 -13.24
C ASN A 5 -5.69 16.15 -13.29
N LYS A 6 -5.89 15.46 -12.18
CA LYS A 6 -6.76 14.30 -12.01
C LYS A 6 -7.79 14.55 -10.92
N THR A 7 -8.78 13.67 -10.85
CA THR A 7 -9.80 13.67 -9.80
C THR A 7 -9.20 13.22 -8.45
N THR A 8 -9.96 13.34 -7.38
CA THR A 8 -9.56 12.86 -6.04
C THR A 8 -9.50 11.33 -5.94
N ARG A 9 -9.87 10.61 -6.99
CA ARG A 9 -9.75 9.15 -7.10
C ARG A 9 -9.05 8.80 -8.42
N GLU A 10 -7.96 8.05 -8.34
CA GLU A 10 -7.19 7.65 -9.51
C GLU A 10 -6.69 6.20 -9.34
N TYR A 11 -6.42 5.52 -10.44
CA TYR A 11 -5.83 4.19 -10.43
C TYR A 11 -4.34 4.26 -10.14
N ALA A 12 -3.80 3.18 -9.55
CA ALA A 12 -2.36 3.00 -9.44
C ALA A 12 -1.69 2.93 -10.83
N LYS A 13 -0.40 3.30 -10.89
CA LYS A 13 0.42 3.38 -12.12
C LYS A 13 -0.05 4.46 -13.12
N ARG A 14 -0.73 5.51 -12.64
CA ARG A 14 -1.11 6.66 -13.47
C ARG A 14 -0.24 7.88 -13.13
N THR A 15 0.11 8.65 -14.16
CA THR A 15 0.83 9.91 -13.96
C THR A 15 -0.13 11.00 -13.51
N VAL A 16 0.24 11.65 -12.41
CA VAL A 16 -0.49 12.77 -11.81
C VAL A 16 0.43 13.96 -11.72
N THR A 17 -0.10 15.15 -12.01
CA THR A 17 0.60 16.42 -11.82
C THR A 17 -0.17 17.28 -10.83
N LEU A 18 0.50 17.69 -9.77
CA LEU A 18 0.03 18.66 -8.80
C LEU A 18 0.55 20.03 -9.17
N THR A 19 -0.28 21.08 -9.02
CA THR A 19 0.09 22.47 -9.26
C THR A 19 -0.21 23.30 -8.02
N GLY A 20 0.81 23.89 -7.44
CA GLY A 20 0.71 24.83 -6.34
C GLY A 20 0.46 26.25 -6.85
N SER A 21 -0.32 27.04 -6.10
CA SER A 21 -0.54 28.45 -6.35
C SER A 21 -0.55 29.23 -5.03
N GLY A 22 -0.07 30.45 -5.06
CA GLY A 22 -0.15 31.40 -3.95
C GLY A 22 -0.58 32.78 -4.44
N VAL A 23 -1.22 33.54 -3.57
CA VAL A 23 -1.58 34.95 -3.79
C VAL A 23 -1.04 35.79 -2.64
N GLY A 24 -0.73 37.07 -2.86
CA GLY A 24 -0.10 37.95 -1.85
C GLY A 24 1.35 37.58 -1.57
N GLY A 25 1.91 38.10 -0.48
CA GLY A 25 3.33 37.96 -0.12
C GLY A 25 4.26 38.84 -0.92
N TYR A 26 5.56 38.73 -0.66
CA TYR A 26 6.61 39.54 -1.25
C TYR A 26 7.46 38.76 -2.26
N GLY A 27 7.76 39.37 -3.40
CA GLY A 27 8.71 38.85 -4.37
C GLY A 27 8.33 37.52 -5.01
N LYS A 28 9.31 36.66 -5.21
CA LYS A 28 9.16 35.36 -5.86
C LYS A 28 8.66 34.32 -4.88
N ARG A 29 8.00 33.27 -5.38
CA ARG A 29 7.48 32.17 -4.55
C ARG A 29 8.22 30.90 -4.85
N GLN A 30 8.57 30.18 -3.78
CA GLN A 30 9.09 28.83 -3.83
C GLN A 30 8.02 27.84 -3.34
N TYR A 31 8.05 26.64 -3.90
CA TYR A 31 7.05 25.59 -3.65
C TYR A 31 7.76 24.32 -3.18
N GLN A 32 7.29 23.77 -2.05
CA GLN A 32 7.70 22.46 -1.56
C GLN A 32 6.50 21.53 -1.60
N PHE A 33 6.67 20.33 -2.16
CA PHE A 33 5.62 19.30 -2.17
C PHE A 33 5.99 18.18 -1.21
N THR A 34 5.04 17.82 -0.34
CA THR A 34 5.18 16.75 0.65
C THR A 34 4.02 15.78 0.49
N GLU A 35 4.29 14.49 0.59
CA GLU A 35 3.29 13.43 0.59
C GLU A 35 3.25 12.73 1.95
N VAL A 36 2.04 12.43 2.41
CA VAL A 36 1.77 11.52 3.53
C VAL A 36 1.02 10.31 3.00
N TYR A 37 1.60 9.13 3.22
CA TYR A 37 1.00 7.85 2.88
C TYR A 37 1.20 6.85 4.02
N GLY A 38 0.12 6.35 4.59
CA GLY A 38 0.15 5.57 5.82
C GLY A 38 0.81 6.36 6.97
N ALA A 39 1.78 5.77 7.63
CA ALA A 39 2.56 6.42 8.69
C ALA A 39 3.78 7.21 8.16
N THR A 40 3.98 7.29 6.83
CA THR A 40 5.17 7.90 6.23
C THR A 40 4.87 9.29 5.71
N THR A 41 5.71 10.27 6.07
CA THR A 41 5.73 11.62 5.50
C THR A 41 7.03 11.80 4.71
N LYS A 42 6.92 12.22 3.46
CA LYS A 42 8.08 12.37 2.56
C LYS A 42 8.01 13.67 1.77
N VAL A 43 9.08 14.48 1.85
CA VAL A 43 9.27 15.60 0.93
C VAL A 43 9.57 15.03 -0.46
N ARG A 44 8.71 15.34 -1.43
CA ARG A 44 8.78 14.89 -2.82
C ARG A 44 9.50 15.87 -3.73
N GLN A 45 9.38 17.15 -3.42
CA GLN A 45 10.13 18.26 -4.05
C GLN A 45 10.46 19.27 -2.96
N SER A 46 11.73 19.56 -2.76
CA SER A 46 12.18 20.65 -1.88
C SER A 46 11.82 22.02 -2.45
N TYR A 47 11.88 23.08 -1.64
CA TYR A 47 11.59 24.44 -2.07
C TYR A 47 12.31 24.78 -3.38
N SER A 48 11.52 25.14 -4.38
CA SER A 48 12.00 25.57 -5.69
C SER A 48 10.98 26.51 -6.34
N TYR A 49 11.39 27.23 -7.38
CA TYR A 49 10.48 28.08 -8.15
C TYR A 49 9.50 27.29 -9.04
N LYS A 50 9.73 25.99 -9.18
CA LYS A 50 8.84 25.10 -9.93
C LYS A 50 7.58 24.82 -9.10
N ASN A 51 6.45 25.35 -9.55
CA ASN A 51 5.16 25.20 -8.87
C ASN A 51 4.39 23.91 -9.22
N THR A 52 5.02 23.00 -9.96
CA THR A 52 4.42 21.72 -10.35
C THR A 52 5.26 20.55 -9.88
N TYR A 53 4.59 19.46 -9.46
CA TYR A 53 5.20 18.19 -9.14
C TYR A 53 4.44 17.06 -9.84
N SER A 54 5.14 16.29 -10.67
CA SER A 54 4.57 15.14 -11.39
C SER A 54 5.14 13.83 -10.85
N PHE A 55 4.28 12.84 -10.68
CA PHE A 55 4.64 11.53 -10.15
C PHE A 55 3.73 10.44 -10.74
N THR A 56 4.17 9.19 -10.63
CA THR A 56 3.33 8.02 -10.90
C THR A 56 2.72 7.54 -9.58
N THR A 57 1.41 7.36 -9.55
CA THR A 57 0.69 6.83 -8.37
C THR A 57 1.19 5.44 -8.02
N THR A 58 1.55 5.21 -6.75
CA THR A 58 1.99 3.93 -6.20
C THR A 58 1.38 3.74 -4.81
N GLY A 59 1.06 2.49 -4.44
CA GLY A 59 0.41 2.17 -3.18
C GLY A 59 -1.10 2.48 -3.19
N ILE A 60 -1.88 1.44 -2.92
CA ILE A 60 -3.34 1.56 -2.82
C ILE A 60 -3.70 2.21 -1.48
N GLY A 61 -4.62 3.17 -1.50
CA GLY A 61 -5.08 3.85 -0.30
C GLY A 61 -5.12 5.36 -0.41
N THR A 62 -5.22 6.02 0.74
CA THR A 62 -5.30 7.48 0.82
C THR A 62 -3.91 8.10 0.84
N HIS A 63 -3.66 9.00 -0.09
CA HIS A 63 -2.49 9.86 -0.15
C HIS A 63 -2.89 11.30 0.14
N ILE A 64 -2.19 11.96 1.05
CA ILE A 64 -2.39 13.37 1.36
C ILE A 64 -1.16 14.14 0.88
N PHE A 65 -1.39 15.12 0.04
CA PHE A 65 -0.33 16.00 -0.47
C PHE A 65 -0.46 17.38 0.14
N TYR A 66 0.66 17.95 0.53
CA TYR A 66 0.79 19.35 0.92
C TYR A 66 1.62 20.09 -0.11
N VAL A 67 1.26 21.33 -0.39
CA VAL A 67 2.16 22.32 -0.97
C VAL A 67 2.38 23.43 0.04
N ASP A 68 3.63 23.66 0.41
CA ASP A 68 4.07 24.82 1.15
C ASP A 68 4.57 25.86 0.15
N VAL A 69 3.96 27.03 0.15
CA VAL A 69 4.33 28.16 -0.69
C VAL A 69 5.00 29.20 0.19
N LYS A 70 6.29 29.46 -0.09
CA LYS A 70 7.13 30.39 0.66
C LYS A 70 7.47 31.60 -0.23
N ASP A 71 7.31 32.82 0.29
CA ASP A 71 7.73 34.04 -0.37
C ASP A 71 9.20 34.41 -0.04
N ASP A 72 9.69 35.53 -0.61
CA ASP A 72 11.07 35.99 -0.40
C ASP A 72 11.33 36.47 1.03
N GLU A 73 10.31 36.85 1.81
CA GLU A 73 10.42 37.18 3.25
C GLU A 73 10.31 35.98 4.18
N GLY A 74 10.13 34.78 3.62
CA GLY A 74 10.06 33.55 4.39
C GLY A 74 8.67 33.23 4.97
N GLN A 75 7.62 34.00 4.61
CA GLN A 75 6.25 33.65 4.96
C GLN A 75 5.83 32.37 4.24
N VAL A 76 5.21 31.44 4.96
CA VAL A 76 4.78 30.15 4.42
C VAL A 76 3.27 29.97 4.58
N VAL A 77 2.62 29.58 3.49
CA VAL A 77 1.23 29.12 3.50
C VAL A 77 1.12 27.71 2.94
N ARG A 78 0.29 26.88 3.58
CA ARG A 78 0.07 25.47 3.19
C ARG A 78 -1.28 25.28 2.56
N ALA A 79 -1.33 24.49 1.49
CA ALA A 79 -2.56 23.95 0.93
C ALA A 79 -2.48 22.43 0.86
N THR A 80 -3.64 21.76 0.95
CA THR A 80 -3.76 20.30 1.02
C THR A 80 -4.58 19.78 -0.16
N TYR A 81 -4.20 18.59 -0.66
CA TYR A 81 -4.96 17.80 -1.62
C TYR A 81 -4.95 16.34 -1.20
N THR A 82 -6.13 15.72 -1.10
CA THR A 82 -6.27 14.31 -0.77
C THR A 82 -6.68 13.53 -2.01
N MET A 83 -5.98 12.42 -2.25
CA MET A 83 -6.24 11.50 -3.38
C MET A 83 -6.40 10.08 -2.86
N GLN A 84 -7.40 9.38 -3.38
CA GLN A 84 -7.59 7.95 -3.18
C GLN A 84 -7.01 7.20 -4.37
N VAL A 85 -5.94 6.44 -4.15
CA VAL A 85 -5.39 5.53 -5.16
C VAL A 85 -6.08 4.18 -5.03
N VAL A 86 -6.61 3.67 -6.14
CA VAL A 86 -7.41 2.43 -6.19
C VAL A 86 -6.85 1.44 -7.20
N VAL A 87 -7.22 0.17 -7.04
CA VAL A 87 -6.88 -0.89 -7.98
C VAL A 87 -7.65 -0.69 -9.29
N HIS A 88 -6.97 -0.81 -10.44
CA HIS A 88 -7.65 -0.93 -11.72
C HIS A 88 -8.39 -2.27 -11.78
N PRO A 89 -9.63 -2.35 -12.32
CA PRO A 89 -10.40 -3.60 -12.38
C PRO A 89 -9.65 -4.78 -13.00
N ASP A 90 -8.84 -4.54 -14.04
CA ASP A 90 -8.05 -5.57 -14.71
C ASP A 90 -6.87 -6.10 -13.86
N ASN A 91 -6.51 -5.40 -12.79
CA ASN A 91 -5.39 -5.73 -11.91
C ASN A 91 -5.85 -6.24 -10.53
N GLN A 92 -7.02 -6.84 -10.45
CA GLN A 92 -7.50 -7.44 -9.20
C GLN A 92 -6.62 -8.63 -8.81
N LEU A 93 -6.10 -8.61 -7.59
CA LEU A 93 -5.38 -9.73 -7.01
C LEU A 93 -6.35 -10.86 -6.71
N ARG A 94 -5.99 -12.08 -7.06
CA ARG A 94 -6.75 -13.31 -6.82
C ARG A 94 -5.81 -14.37 -6.25
N GLY A 95 -6.35 -15.26 -5.42
CA GLY A 95 -5.57 -16.35 -4.90
C GLY A 95 -6.38 -17.34 -4.10
N SER A 96 -5.75 -18.44 -3.79
CA SER A 96 -6.26 -19.51 -2.94
C SER A 96 -5.10 -20.24 -2.29
N PHE A 97 -5.38 -21.16 -1.41
CA PHE A 97 -4.37 -22.10 -0.91
C PHE A 97 -4.98 -23.49 -0.70
N VAL A 98 -4.12 -24.49 -0.68
CA VAL A 98 -4.46 -25.87 -0.38
C VAL A 98 -3.56 -26.39 0.74
N SER A 99 -4.06 -27.38 1.47
CA SER A 99 -3.31 -28.14 2.44
C SER A 99 -2.96 -29.53 1.88
N ASN A 100 -1.86 -30.12 2.33
CA ASN A 100 -1.51 -31.52 2.06
C ASN A 100 -2.38 -32.51 2.87
N THR A 101 -3.36 -32.01 3.62
CA THR A 101 -4.34 -32.83 4.38
C THR A 101 -5.75 -32.50 3.90
N ASN A 102 -6.66 -33.48 4.04
CA ASN A 102 -8.09 -33.34 3.71
C ASN A 102 -8.91 -32.79 4.91
N GLY A 103 -8.34 -31.84 5.65
CA GLY A 103 -9.02 -31.23 6.81
C GLY A 103 -8.89 -32.01 8.11
N ILE A 104 -8.18 -33.17 8.12
CA ILE A 104 -7.92 -33.98 9.32
C ILE A 104 -6.40 -34.07 9.50
N ALA A 105 -5.93 -33.78 10.70
CA ALA A 105 -4.52 -33.90 11.06
C ALA A 105 -4.36 -34.54 12.44
N LYS A 106 -3.24 -35.25 12.65
CA LYS A 106 -2.85 -35.82 13.94
C LYS A 106 -1.76 -34.96 14.58
N ASN A 107 -1.73 -34.92 15.92
CA ASN A 107 -0.65 -34.29 16.63
C ASN A 107 0.72 -34.84 16.17
N GLY A 108 1.67 -33.96 15.93
CA GLY A 108 3.00 -34.29 15.40
C GLY A 108 3.05 -34.43 13.87
N GLN A 109 1.93 -34.38 13.17
CA GLN A 109 1.92 -34.45 11.70
C GLN A 109 2.45 -33.15 11.09
N LYS A 110 3.27 -33.27 10.04
CA LYS A 110 3.70 -32.14 9.24
C LYS A 110 2.61 -31.71 8.29
N ILE A 111 2.19 -30.46 8.40
CA ILE A 111 1.23 -29.80 7.52
C ILE A 111 1.99 -28.87 6.60
N GLN A 112 1.64 -28.92 5.33
CA GLN A 112 2.10 -27.96 4.32
C GLN A 112 0.90 -27.24 3.73
N LEU A 113 0.91 -25.91 3.80
CA LEU A 113 -0.02 -25.04 3.11
C LEU A 113 0.70 -24.49 1.88
N THR A 114 0.04 -24.53 0.71
CA THR A 114 0.59 -24.02 -0.55
C THR A 114 -0.37 -23.03 -1.18
N ALA A 115 0.06 -21.78 -1.34
CA ALA A 115 -0.72 -20.72 -1.94
C ALA A 115 -0.53 -20.67 -3.47
N THR A 116 -1.59 -20.22 -4.16
CA THR A 116 -1.58 -19.80 -5.56
C THR A 116 -2.11 -18.38 -5.66
N SER A 117 -1.61 -17.62 -6.61
CA SER A 117 -2.07 -16.26 -6.86
C SER A 117 -1.96 -15.86 -8.31
N SER A 118 -2.82 -14.95 -8.74
CA SER A 118 -2.82 -14.35 -10.08
C SER A 118 -3.36 -12.93 -10.03
N GLY A 119 -3.17 -12.15 -11.09
CA GLY A 119 -3.56 -10.74 -11.13
C GLY A 119 -2.60 -9.87 -10.30
N GLY A 120 -3.11 -8.75 -9.76
CA GLY A 120 -2.27 -7.75 -9.14
C GLY A 120 -1.51 -6.88 -10.16
N TYR A 121 -0.62 -6.01 -9.67
CA TYR A 121 0.15 -5.08 -10.53
C TYR A 121 1.47 -5.66 -11.04
N ASP A 122 1.94 -6.73 -10.43
CA ASP A 122 3.12 -7.49 -10.86
C ASP A 122 3.03 -8.93 -10.36
N ASN A 123 4.05 -9.74 -10.69
CA ASN A 123 4.15 -11.12 -10.25
C ASN A 123 4.96 -11.28 -8.95
N ALA A 124 5.33 -10.18 -8.29
CA ALA A 124 6.14 -10.18 -7.07
C ALA A 124 5.27 -10.28 -5.81
N HIS A 125 4.37 -11.25 -5.81
CA HIS A 125 3.47 -11.46 -4.66
C HIS A 125 4.24 -11.96 -3.44
N ARG A 126 3.80 -11.51 -2.25
CA ARG A 126 4.30 -11.97 -0.96
C ARG A 126 3.16 -12.62 -0.19
N TYR A 127 3.48 -13.66 0.57
CA TYR A 127 2.52 -14.52 1.25
C TYR A 127 2.79 -14.51 2.73
N ARG A 128 1.74 -14.34 3.55
CA ARG A 128 1.76 -14.50 5.00
C ARG A 128 0.76 -15.60 5.37
N PHE A 129 1.20 -16.61 6.13
CA PHE A 129 0.35 -17.68 6.62
C PHE A 129 0.07 -17.49 8.09
N ARG A 130 -1.18 -17.67 8.48
CA ARG A 130 -1.66 -17.53 9.86
C ARG A 130 -2.54 -18.70 10.26
N GLU A 131 -2.53 -19.00 11.55
CA GLU A 131 -3.42 -19.97 12.21
C GLU A 131 -4.28 -19.24 13.23
N VAL A 132 -5.58 -19.55 13.27
CA VAL A 132 -6.48 -19.15 14.35
C VAL A 132 -6.92 -20.41 15.08
N TYR A 133 -6.56 -20.49 16.34
CA TYR A 133 -6.88 -21.61 17.22
C TYR A 133 -7.11 -21.14 18.64
N GLY A 134 -8.23 -21.56 19.29
CA GLY A 134 -8.55 -21.19 20.66
C GLY A 134 -8.63 -19.68 20.90
N GLY A 135 -9.08 -18.89 19.90
CA GLY A 135 -9.15 -17.43 19.98
C GLY A 135 -7.81 -16.71 19.73
N ASN A 136 -6.72 -17.44 19.58
CA ASN A 136 -5.40 -16.87 19.29
C ASN A 136 -5.14 -16.83 17.78
N ASN A 137 -4.51 -15.75 17.33
CA ASN A 137 -4.05 -15.57 15.93
C ASN A 137 -2.53 -15.65 15.91
N LYS A 138 -1.99 -16.76 15.37
CA LYS A 138 -0.57 -17.03 15.29
C LYS A 138 -0.06 -16.88 13.85
N VAL A 139 0.99 -16.10 13.65
CA VAL A 139 1.69 -16.03 12.38
C VAL A 139 2.61 -17.23 12.24
N LEU A 140 2.37 -18.08 11.23
CA LEU A 140 3.20 -19.26 10.89
C LEU A 140 4.37 -18.85 9.98
N GLN A 141 4.12 -17.91 9.06
CA GLN A 141 5.12 -17.31 8.17
C GLN A 141 4.77 -15.85 7.93
N ASN A 142 5.72 -14.94 8.16
CA ASN A 142 5.58 -13.53 7.77
C ASN A 142 5.65 -13.36 6.25
N TYR A 143 5.24 -12.19 5.74
CA TYR A 143 5.29 -11.87 4.32
C TYR A 143 6.64 -12.18 3.69
N SER A 144 6.64 -13.13 2.76
CA SER A 144 7.79 -13.55 1.97
C SER A 144 7.35 -13.97 0.58
N THR A 145 8.28 -14.14 -0.35
CA THR A 145 8.02 -14.68 -1.70
C THR A 145 7.76 -16.18 -1.70
N LYS A 146 8.00 -16.87 -0.57
CA LYS A 146 7.78 -18.31 -0.43
C LYS A 146 6.28 -18.61 -0.40
N LYS A 147 5.80 -19.31 -1.40
CA LYS A 147 4.39 -19.69 -1.61
C LYS A 147 3.89 -20.81 -0.70
N SER A 148 4.76 -21.43 0.08
CA SER A 148 4.40 -22.54 0.95
C SER A 148 4.93 -22.34 2.37
N CYS A 149 4.15 -22.81 3.34
CA CYS A 149 4.51 -22.84 4.75
C CYS A 149 4.36 -24.26 5.29
N GLU A 150 5.40 -24.79 5.94
CA GLU A 150 5.38 -26.09 6.61
C GLU A 150 5.49 -25.87 8.12
N PHE A 151 4.69 -26.60 8.88
CA PHE A 151 4.72 -26.59 10.34
C PHE A 151 4.28 -27.95 10.91
N THR A 152 4.58 -28.19 12.18
CA THR A 152 4.11 -29.39 12.88
C THR A 152 2.78 -29.07 13.57
N PHE A 153 1.74 -29.84 13.25
CA PHE A 153 0.42 -29.68 13.85
C PHE A 153 0.43 -30.09 15.33
N SER A 154 -0.22 -29.27 16.15
CA SER A 154 -0.41 -29.56 17.58
C SER A 154 -1.73 -28.97 18.08
N GLY A 155 -2.43 -29.72 18.92
CA GLY A 155 -3.70 -29.31 19.50
C GLY A 155 -4.84 -30.27 19.12
N ASN A 156 -5.99 -30.10 19.78
CA ASN A 156 -7.20 -30.84 19.51
C ASN A 156 -8.33 -29.85 19.17
N GLY A 157 -9.14 -30.17 18.17
CA GLY A 157 -10.26 -29.33 17.77
C GLY A 157 -10.06 -28.64 16.43
N ALA A 158 -10.86 -27.61 16.17
CA ALA A 158 -10.85 -26.92 14.90
C ALA A 158 -9.75 -25.84 14.84
N HIS A 159 -8.88 -25.92 13.84
CA HIS A 159 -7.89 -24.92 13.49
C HIS A 159 -8.29 -24.26 12.16
N THR A 160 -8.23 -22.96 12.08
CA THR A 160 -8.51 -22.22 10.85
C THR A 160 -7.23 -21.58 10.34
N TYR A 161 -6.92 -21.78 9.06
CA TYR A 161 -5.73 -21.25 8.43
C TYR A 161 -6.11 -20.15 7.43
N TYR A 162 -5.28 -19.12 7.34
CA TYR A 162 -5.41 -18.02 6.40
C TYR A 162 -4.12 -17.83 5.65
N VAL A 163 -4.23 -17.43 4.38
CA VAL A 163 -3.13 -16.86 3.62
C VAL A 163 -3.50 -15.43 3.23
N ASP A 164 -2.66 -14.47 3.60
CA ASP A 164 -2.75 -13.10 3.11
C ASP A 164 -1.76 -12.95 1.97
N ILE A 165 -2.22 -12.53 0.81
CA ILE A 165 -1.42 -12.34 -0.40
C ILE A 165 -1.32 -10.85 -0.67
N LEU A 166 -0.11 -10.35 -0.82
CA LEU A 166 0.20 -8.93 -0.99
C LEU A 166 0.94 -8.71 -2.31
N ASP A 167 0.47 -7.78 -3.15
CA ASP A 167 1.17 -7.33 -4.35
C ASP A 167 2.06 -6.10 -4.10
N SER A 168 2.74 -5.59 -5.13
CA SER A 168 3.64 -4.44 -5.05
C SER A 168 2.93 -3.10 -4.77
N GLU A 169 1.63 -3.01 -5.05
CA GLU A 169 0.84 -1.78 -4.84
C GLU A 169 0.02 -1.83 -3.54
N SER A 170 0.36 -2.76 -2.63
CA SER A 170 -0.29 -2.93 -1.32
C SER A 170 -1.74 -3.41 -1.39
N GLN A 171 -2.14 -4.02 -2.50
CA GLN A 171 -3.38 -4.77 -2.56
C GLN A 171 -3.22 -6.05 -1.73
N ILE A 172 -4.18 -6.33 -0.83
CA ILE A 172 -4.18 -7.51 0.02
C ILE A 172 -5.45 -8.32 -0.27
N LEU A 173 -5.28 -9.62 -0.48
CA LEU A 173 -6.33 -10.63 -0.56
C LEU A 173 -6.34 -11.47 0.69
#